data_a04f7105d3a41fb2dc77449d9af7269a
#
_entry.id   a04f7105d3a41fb2dc77449d9af7269a
#
_cell.length_a   1.000
_cell.length_b   1.000
_cell.length_c   1.000
_cell.angle_alpha   90.00
_cell.angle_beta   90.00
_cell.angle_gamma   90.00
#
_symmetry.space_group_name_H-M   'P 1'
#
loop_
_entity.id
_entity.type
_entity.pdbx_description
1 polymer ?
#
loop_
_entity_poly.entity_id
_entity_poly.type
_entity_poly.pdbx_seq_one_letter_code
_entity_poly.pdbx_strand_id
1 'polypeptide(L)'
;EDNKEISELTKKILDGIEHVSLIHGSRDYFKIKLKENFFIELIPVIKIKKPGEALNITDLSYSHVNYIKKRIKPESLLEEVMLAKAFCYANHCYGAESYIKGFSGYALELLIYYYGSFLKFITVIARAKKEEKIIIDIEKDFKNKKQILIDLNSSKLDSPIILIDPTYKQRNALAALSEET
;
A
#
# COMPACT_ATOMS: atom_id res chain seq x y z
N GLU A 1 22.30 -7.77 -3.55
CA GLU A 1 23.35 -7.38 -2.57
C GLU A 1 22.79 -6.44 -1.52
N ASP A 2 22.19 -5.33 -1.89
CA ASP A 2 21.70 -4.29 -0.95
C ASP A 2 20.66 -4.77 0.08
N ASN A 3 19.77 -5.71 -0.30
CA ASN A 3 18.77 -6.26 0.62
C ASN A 3 19.38 -7.09 1.76
N LYS A 4 20.44 -7.86 1.48
CA LYS A 4 21.14 -8.65 2.50
C LYS A 4 21.94 -7.75 3.43
N GLU A 5 22.61 -6.76 2.88
CA GLU A 5 23.44 -5.82 3.64
C GLU A 5 22.59 -5.02 4.65
N ILE A 6 21.41 -4.48 4.19
CA ILE A 6 20.51 -3.75 5.08
C ILE A 6 19.91 -4.64 6.18
N SER A 7 19.63 -5.91 5.88
CA SER A 7 19.13 -6.89 6.86
C SER A 7 20.21 -7.22 7.90
N GLU A 8 21.45 -7.45 7.47
CA GLU A 8 22.59 -7.72 8.37
C GLU A 8 22.89 -6.52 9.28
N LEU A 9 22.85 -5.29 8.73
CA LEU A 9 23.00 -4.07 9.51
C LEU A 9 21.91 -3.93 10.56
N THR A 10 20.66 -4.17 10.16
CA THR A 10 19.51 -4.11 11.07
C THR A 10 19.61 -5.16 12.18
N LYS A 11 20.04 -6.37 11.85
CA LYS A 11 20.28 -7.45 12.82
C LYS A 11 21.31 -7.03 13.87
N LYS A 12 22.40 -6.39 13.46
CA LYS A 12 23.41 -5.85 14.40
C LYS A 12 22.84 -4.77 15.32
N ILE A 13 21.95 -3.90 14.80
CA ILE A 13 21.30 -2.85 15.62
C ILE A 13 20.35 -3.46 16.65
N LEU A 14 19.71 -4.59 16.31
CA LEU A 14 18.77 -5.29 17.18
C LEU A 14 19.46 -6.28 18.12
N ASP A 15 20.79 -6.38 18.06
CA ASP A 15 21.55 -7.26 18.97
C ASP A 15 21.30 -6.88 20.43
N GLY A 16 21.06 -7.87 21.28
CA GLY A 16 20.68 -7.68 22.68
C GLY A 16 19.19 -7.39 22.93
N ILE A 17 18.35 -7.26 21.89
CA ILE A 17 16.89 -7.19 22.06
C ILE A 17 16.31 -8.60 22.06
N GLU A 18 15.58 -8.94 23.12
CA GLU A 18 14.94 -10.27 23.24
C GLU A 18 13.71 -10.40 22.32
N HIS A 19 13.37 -11.65 21.98
CA HIS A 19 12.17 -12.00 21.21
C HIS A 19 12.09 -11.35 19.82
N VAL A 20 13.21 -11.20 19.14
CA VAL A 20 13.31 -10.75 17.75
C VAL A 20 13.29 -11.96 16.81
N SER A 21 12.41 -11.94 15.83
CA SER A 21 12.33 -12.94 14.76
C SER A 21 12.54 -12.27 13.40
N LEU A 22 13.44 -12.83 12.58
CA LEU A 22 13.62 -12.40 11.19
C LEU A 22 12.58 -13.11 10.30
N ILE A 23 11.85 -12.35 9.51
CA ILE A 23 10.88 -12.85 8.55
C ILE A 23 11.37 -12.49 7.14
N HIS A 24 11.47 -13.51 6.28
CA HIS A 24 11.88 -13.34 4.88
C HIS A 24 10.67 -13.02 3.99
N GLY A 25 10.81 -11.99 3.17
CA GLY A 25 9.81 -11.54 2.21
C GLY A 25 10.46 -10.90 0.98
N SER A 26 9.72 -10.08 0.25
CA SER A 26 10.29 -9.25 -0.83
C SER A 26 11.34 -8.28 -0.28
N ARG A 27 11.17 -7.86 0.96
CA ARG A 27 12.16 -7.27 1.85
C ARG A 27 12.07 -8.00 3.17
N ASP A 28 13.22 -8.35 3.75
CA ASP A 28 13.28 -8.90 5.10
C ASP A 28 12.78 -7.88 6.12
N TYR A 29 12.07 -8.36 7.13
CA TYR A 29 11.66 -7.53 8.26
C TYR A 29 11.81 -8.28 9.59
N PHE A 30 11.83 -7.53 10.67
CA PHE A 30 12.03 -8.06 12.01
C PHE A 30 10.74 -7.91 12.82
N LYS A 31 10.27 -9.00 13.39
CA LYS A 31 9.12 -9.02 14.28
C LYS A 31 9.60 -9.12 15.72
N ILE A 32 9.30 -8.11 16.51
CA ILE A 32 9.70 -7.97 17.90
C ILE A 32 8.48 -8.16 18.78
N LYS A 33 8.45 -9.19 19.60
CA LYS A 33 7.35 -9.44 20.52
C LYS A 33 7.56 -8.61 21.79
N LEU A 34 6.65 -7.68 22.07
CA LEU A 34 6.69 -6.86 23.29
C LEU A 34 5.80 -7.42 24.40
N LYS A 35 4.63 -7.97 24.04
CA LYS A 35 3.66 -8.61 24.94
C LYS A 35 2.99 -9.78 24.21
N GLU A 36 2.17 -10.55 24.93
CA GLU A 36 1.56 -11.78 24.40
C GLU A 36 0.86 -11.58 23.04
N ASN A 37 0.15 -10.48 22.85
CA ASN A 37 -0.56 -10.16 21.60
C ASN A 37 -0.13 -8.82 20.99
N PHE A 38 1.08 -8.34 21.31
CA PHE A 38 1.58 -7.08 20.80
C PHE A 38 2.97 -7.24 20.20
N PHE A 39 3.07 -6.96 18.90
CA PHE A 39 4.29 -7.07 18.12
C PHE A 39 4.63 -5.75 17.44
N ILE A 40 5.90 -5.46 17.29
CA ILE A 40 6.40 -4.42 16.39
C ILE A 40 7.01 -5.11 15.18
N GLU A 41 6.62 -4.68 13.98
CA GLU A 41 7.26 -5.07 12.73
C GLU A 41 8.18 -3.94 12.27
N LEU A 42 9.48 -4.20 12.28
CA LEU A 42 10.51 -3.26 11.87
C LEU A 42 11.00 -3.66 10.48
N ILE A 43 10.71 -2.80 9.51
CA ILE A 43 11.06 -3.01 8.09
C ILE A 43 12.17 -2.02 7.74
N PRO A 44 13.40 -2.47 7.49
CA PRO A 44 14.47 -1.59 7.05
C PRO A 44 14.21 -1.12 5.63
N VAL A 45 14.41 0.16 5.37
CA VAL A 45 14.20 0.78 4.06
C VAL A 45 15.41 1.63 3.65
N ILE A 46 15.62 1.76 2.35
CA ILE A 46 16.66 2.62 1.81
C ILE A 46 16.09 4.04 1.70
N LYS A 47 16.85 5.02 2.17
CA LYS A 47 16.49 6.42 1.98
C LYS A 47 16.75 6.83 0.54
N ILE A 48 15.68 7.04 -0.21
CA ILE A 48 15.72 7.47 -1.61
C ILE A 48 15.44 8.97 -1.75
N LYS A 49 15.98 9.60 -2.78
CA LYS A 49 15.70 10.99 -3.15
C LYS A 49 14.57 11.09 -4.17
N LYS A 50 14.47 10.12 -5.07
CA LYS A 50 13.46 10.04 -6.13
C LYS A 50 12.79 8.66 -6.12
N PRO A 51 11.49 8.57 -6.39
CA PRO A 51 10.77 7.28 -6.37
C PRO A 51 11.37 6.20 -7.30
N GLY A 52 11.97 6.62 -8.42
CA GLY A 52 12.63 5.69 -9.37
C GLY A 52 13.91 5.03 -8.85
N GLU A 53 14.46 5.49 -7.72
CA GLU A 53 15.62 4.90 -7.05
C GLU A 53 15.23 3.75 -6.11
N ALA A 54 13.93 3.53 -5.88
CA ALA A 54 13.43 2.49 -5.00
C ALA A 54 13.80 1.09 -5.55
N LEU A 55 14.49 0.30 -4.76
CA LEU A 55 14.82 -1.09 -5.07
C LEU A 55 13.67 -2.03 -4.66
N ASN A 56 12.87 -1.58 -3.69
CA ASN A 56 11.70 -2.29 -3.21
C ASN A 56 10.57 -1.29 -2.95
N ILE A 57 9.31 -1.77 -2.99
CA ILE A 57 8.13 -0.95 -2.74
C ILE A 57 8.16 -0.31 -1.35
N THR A 58 8.77 -0.97 -0.37
CA THR A 58 8.90 -0.47 1.01
C THR A 58 9.77 0.78 1.10
N ASP A 59 10.68 1.01 0.15
CA ASP A 59 11.50 2.22 0.10
C ASP A 59 10.67 3.49 -0.18
N LEU A 60 9.46 3.33 -0.74
CA LEU A 60 8.48 4.41 -0.93
C LEU A 60 7.69 4.75 0.33
N SER A 61 7.79 3.94 1.41
CA SER A 61 6.97 4.10 2.61
C SER A 61 7.07 5.48 3.24
N TYR A 62 8.25 6.08 3.25
CA TYR A 62 8.43 7.45 3.75
C TYR A 62 7.62 8.49 2.94
N SER A 63 7.62 8.36 1.62
CA SER A 63 6.85 9.23 0.72
C SER A 63 5.35 9.00 0.90
N HIS A 64 4.91 7.75 1.02
CA HIS A 64 3.51 7.38 1.27
C HIS A 64 3.00 8.00 2.58
N VAL A 65 3.72 7.79 3.69
CA VAL A 65 3.35 8.34 5.00
C VAL A 65 3.27 9.87 4.97
N ASN A 66 4.25 10.53 4.35
CA ASN A 66 4.24 11.99 4.25
C ASN A 66 3.09 12.51 3.39
N TYR A 67 2.76 11.83 2.30
CA TYR A 67 1.61 12.18 1.47
C TYR A 67 0.31 12.09 2.27
N ILE A 68 0.06 10.94 2.91
CA ILE A 68 -1.14 10.70 3.70
C ILE A 68 -1.27 11.70 4.87
N LYS A 69 -0.21 11.93 5.64
CA LYS A 69 -0.22 12.90 6.75
C LYS A 69 -0.58 14.32 6.31
N LYS A 70 -0.23 14.71 5.09
CA LYS A 70 -0.58 16.02 4.54
C LYS A 70 -2.04 16.10 4.10
N ARG A 71 -2.64 15.01 3.67
CA ARG A 71 -3.96 14.94 3.03
C ARG A 71 -5.08 14.53 3.98
N ILE A 72 -4.85 13.58 4.85
CA ILE A 72 -5.82 13.10 5.82
C ILE A 72 -5.60 13.85 7.14
N LYS A 73 -6.30 14.96 7.31
CA LYS A 73 -6.20 15.81 8.52
C LYS A 73 -7.43 15.71 9.42
N PRO A 74 -8.68 15.69 8.90
CA PRO A 74 -9.86 15.57 9.75
C PRO A 74 -9.90 14.22 10.47
N GLU A 75 -10.21 14.22 11.76
CA GLU A 75 -10.37 12.99 12.55
C GLU A 75 -11.46 12.09 11.98
N SER A 76 -12.55 12.66 11.49
CA SER A 76 -13.63 11.93 10.83
C SER A 76 -13.15 11.12 9.61
N LEU A 77 -12.16 11.62 8.86
CA LEU A 77 -11.61 10.88 7.72
C LEU A 77 -10.68 9.75 8.17
N LEU A 78 -10.00 9.90 9.31
CA LEU A 78 -9.22 8.82 9.94
C LEU A 78 -10.13 7.69 10.41
N GLU A 79 -11.29 8.01 11.01
CA GLU A 79 -12.30 7.03 11.39
C GLU A 79 -12.82 6.23 10.18
N GLU A 80 -13.07 6.90 9.06
CA GLU A 80 -13.47 6.26 7.80
C GLU A 80 -12.36 5.31 7.25
N VAL A 81 -11.10 5.70 7.38
CA VAL A 81 -9.96 4.83 7.04
C VAL A 81 -9.90 3.62 7.95
N MET A 82 -10.08 3.82 9.26
CA MET A 82 -10.09 2.72 10.23
C MET A 82 -11.25 1.74 9.95
N LEU A 83 -12.42 2.27 9.64
CA LEU A 83 -13.60 1.47 9.26
C LEU A 83 -13.31 0.64 8.00
N ALA A 84 -12.73 1.24 6.96
CA ALA A 84 -12.36 0.54 5.73
C ALA A 84 -11.34 -0.59 6.00
N LYS A 85 -10.31 -0.32 6.80
CA LYS A 85 -9.30 -1.33 7.18
C LYS A 85 -9.93 -2.47 7.99
N ALA A 86 -10.78 -2.16 8.98
CA ALA A 86 -11.47 -3.15 9.79
C ALA A 86 -12.41 -4.02 8.95
N PHE A 87 -13.17 -3.42 8.02
CA PHE A 87 -14.03 -4.14 7.09
C PHE A 87 -13.22 -5.09 6.21
N CYS A 88 -12.15 -4.62 5.58
CA CYS A 88 -11.31 -5.46 4.74
C CYS A 88 -10.63 -6.58 5.53
N TYR A 89 -10.21 -6.32 6.76
CA TYR A 89 -9.64 -7.33 7.64
C TYR A 89 -10.67 -8.43 7.99
N ALA A 90 -11.89 -8.03 8.38
CA ALA A 90 -12.97 -8.95 8.71
C ALA A 90 -13.43 -9.83 7.52
N ASN A 91 -13.25 -9.33 6.29
CA ASN A 91 -13.59 -10.05 5.05
C ASN A 91 -12.39 -10.69 4.35
N HIS A 92 -11.25 -10.83 5.04
CA HIS A 92 -10.03 -11.47 4.53
C HIS A 92 -9.48 -10.87 3.23
N CYS A 93 -9.74 -9.60 2.97
CA CYS A 93 -9.26 -8.86 1.80
C CYS A 93 -8.32 -7.69 2.16
N TYR A 94 -7.79 -7.66 3.39
CA TYR A 94 -6.79 -6.69 3.82
C TYR A 94 -5.39 -7.25 3.60
N GLY A 95 -4.63 -6.65 2.68
CA GLY A 95 -3.27 -7.03 2.34
C GLY A 95 -3.08 -7.12 0.82
N ALA A 96 -1.86 -6.84 0.36
CA ALA A 96 -1.47 -6.91 -1.05
C ALA A 96 -0.60 -8.15 -1.36
N GLU A 97 -0.49 -9.06 -0.41
CA GLU A 97 0.26 -10.31 -0.54
C GLU A 97 -0.39 -11.21 -1.61
N SER A 98 0.41 -12.01 -2.29
CA SER A 98 -0.02 -12.85 -3.43
C SER A 98 -1.12 -13.87 -3.07
N TYR A 99 -1.23 -14.24 -1.81
CA TYR A 99 -2.24 -15.16 -1.29
C TYR A 99 -3.52 -14.45 -0.80
N ILE A 100 -3.48 -13.11 -0.57
CA ILE A 100 -4.64 -12.30 -0.22
C ILE A 100 -5.19 -11.60 -1.46
N LYS A 101 -4.33 -10.99 -2.26
CA LYS A 101 -4.66 -10.20 -3.46
C LYS A 101 -5.70 -9.11 -3.20
N GLY A 102 -5.63 -8.50 -2.02
CA GLY A 102 -6.59 -7.53 -1.52
C GLY A 102 -6.07 -6.10 -1.48
N PHE A 103 -6.64 -5.33 -0.57
CA PHE A 103 -6.35 -3.91 -0.40
C PHE A 103 -5.20 -3.69 0.59
N SER A 104 -4.10 -3.08 0.15
CA SER A 104 -3.08 -2.60 1.08
C SER A 104 -3.60 -1.44 1.94
N GLY A 105 -3.05 -1.28 3.14
CA GLY A 105 -3.42 -0.18 4.04
C GLY A 105 -3.28 1.19 3.38
N TYR A 106 -2.19 1.41 2.64
CA TYR A 106 -1.95 2.64 1.89
C TYR A 106 -2.98 2.86 0.77
N ALA A 107 -3.34 1.82 0.03
CA ALA A 107 -4.37 1.95 -1.00
C ALA A 107 -5.74 2.32 -0.41
N LEU A 108 -6.13 1.74 0.73
CA LEU A 108 -7.36 2.14 1.43
C LEU A 108 -7.32 3.59 1.87
N GLU A 109 -6.20 4.07 2.41
CA GLU A 109 -6.03 5.48 2.77
C GLU A 109 -6.24 6.40 1.56
N LEU A 110 -5.66 6.08 0.41
CA LEU A 110 -5.86 6.83 -0.83
C LEU A 110 -7.31 6.80 -1.33
N LEU A 111 -7.96 5.63 -1.29
CA LEU A 111 -9.36 5.47 -1.72
C LEU A 111 -10.31 6.27 -0.84
N ILE A 112 -10.14 6.20 0.49
CA ILE A 112 -10.95 6.96 1.43
C ILE A 112 -10.71 8.47 1.27
N TYR A 113 -9.47 8.88 1.08
CA TYR A 113 -9.16 10.28 0.75
C TYR A 113 -9.87 10.73 -0.52
N TYR A 114 -9.83 9.94 -1.59
CA TYR A 114 -10.43 10.28 -2.89
C TYR A 114 -11.96 10.34 -2.84
N TYR A 115 -12.61 9.34 -2.23
CA TYR A 115 -14.08 9.28 -2.16
C TYR A 115 -14.68 10.08 -0.99
N GLY A 116 -13.88 10.41 0.02
CA GLY A 116 -14.28 11.17 1.20
C GLY A 116 -15.02 10.35 2.26
N SER A 117 -15.40 9.10 2.01
CA SER A 117 -15.93 8.15 3.00
C SER A 117 -15.91 6.72 2.51
N PHE A 118 -15.93 5.77 3.45
CA PHE A 118 -16.00 4.35 3.18
C PHE A 118 -17.30 3.97 2.44
N LEU A 119 -18.43 4.49 2.88
CA LEU A 119 -19.71 4.20 2.25
C LEU A 119 -19.78 4.64 0.77
N LYS A 120 -19.22 5.81 0.44
CA LYS A 120 -19.12 6.25 -0.96
C LYS A 120 -18.22 5.34 -1.77
N PHE A 121 -17.09 4.94 -1.21
CA PHE A 121 -16.15 4.00 -1.85
C PHE A 121 -16.85 2.68 -2.18
N ILE A 122 -17.45 1.98 -1.20
CA ILE A 122 -18.12 0.70 -1.47
C ILE A 122 -19.33 0.85 -2.41
N THR A 123 -20.07 1.97 -2.34
CA THR A 123 -21.19 2.21 -3.24
C THR A 123 -20.73 2.27 -4.69
N VAL A 124 -19.58 2.87 -4.97
CA VAL A 124 -19.00 2.90 -6.33
C VAL A 124 -18.59 1.49 -6.77
N ILE A 125 -17.91 0.74 -5.90
CA ILE A 125 -17.51 -0.64 -6.20
C ILE A 125 -18.74 -1.52 -6.49
N ALA A 126 -19.75 -1.46 -5.62
CA ALA A 126 -20.98 -2.25 -5.77
C ALA A 126 -21.76 -1.96 -7.06
N ARG A 127 -21.60 -0.77 -7.65
CA ARG A 127 -22.23 -0.36 -8.91
C ARG A 127 -21.35 -0.57 -10.13
N ALA A 128 -20.07 -0.90 -9.94
CA ALA A 128 -19.16 -1.11 -11.04
C ALA A 128 -19.58 -2.34 -11.86
N LYS A 129 -19.51 -2.22 -13.17
CA LYS A 129 -19.71 -3.37 -14.06
C LYS A 129 -18.44 -4.23 -14.06
N LYS A 130 -18.60 -5.55 -14.07
CA LYS A 130 -17.49 -6.51 -14.00
C LYS A 130 -16.42 -6.30 -15.08
N GLU A 131 -16.81 -5.78 -16.24
CA GLU A 131 -15.90 -5.57 -17.38
C GLU A 131 -15.31 -4.15 -17.41
N GLU A 132 -15.70 -3.26 -16.51
CA GLU A 132 -15.29 -1.86 -16.51
C GLU A 132 -14.25 -1.59 -15.43
N LYS A 133 -13.02 -1.25 -15.84
CA LYS A 133 -11.96 -0.88 -14.89
C LYS A 133 -12.22 0.51 -14.31
N ILE A 134 -12.15 0.60 -12.98
CA ILE A 134 -12.18 1.87 -12.27
C ILE A 134 -10.76 2.46 -12.33
N ILE A 135 -10.62 3.66 -12.91
CA ILE A 135 -9.34 4.34 -13.02
C ILE A 135 -9.38 5.64 -12.23
N ILE A 136 -8.47 5.74 -11.26
CA ILE A 136 -8.35 6.85 -10.32
C ILE A 136 -6.95 7.46 -10.44
N ASP A 137 -6.89 8.74 -10.76
CA ASP A 137 -5.69 9.57 -10.79
C ASP A 137 -5.93 10.79 -9.90
N ILE A 138 -5.47 10.70 -8.64
CA ILE A 138 -5.78 11.68 -7.58
C ILE A 138 -5.15 13.04 -7.90
N GLU A 139 -3.90 13.05 -8.33
CA GLU A 139 -3.13 14.29 -8.61
C GLU A 139 -3.30 14.78 -10.05
N LYS A 140 -4.07 14.03 -10.89
CA LYS A 140 -4.27 14.33 -12.31
C LYS A 140 -2.95 14.40 -13.10
N ASP A 141 -2.06 13.44 -12.83
CA ASP A 141 -0.75 13.33 -13.47
C ASP A 141 -0.82 13.01 -14.97
N PHE A 142 -1.96 12.48 -15.43
CA PHE A 142 -2.21 12.09 -16.81
C PHE A 142 -3.30 12.92 -17.45
N LYS A 143 -3.17 13.21 -18.74
CA LYS A 143 -4.14 14.00 -19.49
C LYS A 143 -5.52 13.32 -19.61
N ASN A 144 -5.52 12.00 -19.72
CA ASN A 144 -6.73 11.18 -19.84
C ASN A 144 -6.47 9.71 -19.49
N LYS A 145 -7.57 8.95 -19.33
CA LYS A 145 -7.52 7.52 -19.01
C LYS A 145 -6.76 6.67 -20.05
N LYS A 146 -6.81 7.04 -21.34
CA LYS A 146 -6.09 6.31 -22.40
C LYS A 146 -4.58 6.40 -22.22
N GLN A 147 -4.07 7.56 -21.82
CA GLN A 147 -2.66 7.74 -21.53
C GLN A 147 -2.21 6.86 -20.37
N ILE A 148 -3.00 6.72 -19.31
CA ILE A 148 -2.70 5.82 -18.19
C ILE A 148 -2.53 4.38 -18.67
N LEU A 149 -3.43 3.91 -19.54
CA LEU A 149 -3.39 2.55 -20.07
C LEU A 149 -2.21 2.29 -21.03
N ILE A 150 -1.65 3.32 -21.63
CA ILE A 150 -0.47 3.24 -22.51
C ILE A 150 0.82 3.31 -21.70
N ASP A 151 0.90 4.22 -20.74
CA ASP A 151 2.15 4.55 -20.05
C ASP A 151 2.44 3.59 -18.88
N LEU A 152 1.42 2.94 -18.31
CA LEU A 152 1.61 1.91 -17.31
C LEU A 152 1.93 0.56 -17.95
N ASN A 153 2.86 -0.17 -17.34
CA ASN A 153 3.17 -1.54 -17.75
C ASN A 153 1.91 -2.42 -17.67
N SER A 154 1.68 -3.27 -18.68
CA SER A 154 0.51 -4.16 -18.79
C SER A 154 0.25 -4.98 -17.52
N SER A 155 1.30 -5.53 -16.88
CA SER A 155 1.18 -6.30 -15.64
C SER A 155 0.62 -5.49 -14.44
N LYS A 156 0.62 -4.16 -14.52
CA LYS A 156 0.05 -3.26 -13.51
C LYS A 156 -1.40 -2.89 -13.81
N LEU A 157 -1.90 -3.33 -14.96
CA LEU A 157 -3.26 -3.03 -15.45
C LEU A 157 -4.23 -4.19 -15.26
N ASP A 158 -3.79 -5.33 -14.74
CA ASP A 158 -4.64 -6.53 -14.56
C ASP A 158 -5.69 -6.35 -13.45
N SER A 159 -5.41 -5.48 -12.48
CA SER A 159 -6.31 -5.16 -11.39
C SER A 159 -7.63 -4.51 -11.87
N PRO A 160 -8.79 -4.83 -11.25
CA PRO A 160 -10.08 -4.20 -11.56
C PRO A 160 -10.12 -2.70 -11.24
N ILE A 161 -9.27 -2.26 -10.31
CA ILE A 161 -9.11 -0.85 -9.94
C ILE A 161 -7.67 -0.42 -10.21
N ILE A 162 -7.51 0.57 -11.06
CA ILE A 162 -6.22 1.21 -11.34
C ILE A 162 -6.16 2.50 -10.51
N LEU A 163 -5.38 2.49 -9.45
CA LEU A 163 -5.16 3.64 -8.57
C LEU A 163 -3.72 4.15 -8.74
N ILE A 164 -3.60 5.27 -9.45
CA ILE A 164 -2.28 5.89 -9.66
C ILE A 164 -1.72 6.33 -8.32
N ASP A 165 -0.51 5.88 -8.01
CA ASP A 165 0.19 6.29 -6.80
C ASP A 165 0.61 7.76 -6.90
N PRO A 166 0.06 8.67 -6.07
CA PRO A 166 0.37 10.09 -6.15
C PRO A 166 1.83 10.43 -5.79
N THR A 167 2.57 9.48 -5.23
CA THR A 167 4.00 9.65 -4.94
C THR A 167 4.90 9.05 -6.03
N TYR A 168 4.34 8.19 -6.89
CA TYR A 168 5.06 7.55 -7.99
C TYR A 168 4.10 7.17 -9.13
N LYS A 169 3.84 8.08 -10.05
CA LYS A 169 2.82 7.96 -11.11
C LYS A 169 2.97 6.73 -12.03
N GLN A 170 4.14 6.11 -12.08
CA GLN A 170 4.35 4.86 -12.85
C GLN A 170 3.90 3.60 -12.09
N ARG A 171 3.27 3.76 -10.93
CA ARG A 171 2.81 2.68 -10.06
C ARG A 171 1.28 2.67 -9.96
N ASN A 172 0.68 1.49 -10.08
CA ASN A 172 -0.67 1.23 -9.62
C ASN A 172 -0.62 0.76 -8.15
N ALA A 173 -1.17 1.53 -7.23
CA ALA A 173 -1.19 1.20 -5.79
C ALA A 173 -2.05 -0.04 -5.48
N LEU A 174 -2.90 -0.47 -6.43
CA LEU A 174 -3.77 -1.65 -6.35
C LEU A 174 -3.39 -2.74 -7.35
N ALA A 175 -2.16 -2.77 -7.85
CA ALA A 175 -1.74 -3.75 -8.85
C ALA A 175 -1.92 -5.22 -8.41
N ALA A 176 -1.94 -5.50 -7.11
CA ALA A 176 -2.13 -6.84 -6.56
C ALA A 176 -3.62 -7.22 -6.38
N LEU A 177 -4.55 -6.27 -6.49
CA LEU A 177 -5.97 -6.51 -6.26
C LEU A 177 -6.54 -7.43 -7.33
N SER A 178 -7.21 -8.52 -6.93
CA SER A 178 -7.92 -9.43 -7.84
C SER A 178 -9.40 -9.05 -7.99
N GLU A 179 -10.03 -9.58 -9.03
CA GLU A 179 -11.48 -9.44 -9.26
C GLU A 179 -12.31 -10.25 -8.25
N GLU A 180 -11.70 -11.24 -7.61
CA GLU A 180 -12.37 -12.10 -6.63
C GLU A 180 -12.48 -11.45 -5.24
N THR A 181 -11.65 -10.41 -5.01
CA THR A 181 -11.64 -9.63 -3.76
C THR A 181 -12.77 -8.63 -3.73
#